data_328a554742a89173605c22d23c83b582
#
_entry.id   328a554742a89173605c22d23c83b582
#
_cell.length_a   1.000
_cell.length_b   1.000
_cell.length_c   1.000
_cell.angle_alpha   90.00
_cell.angle_beta   90.00
_cell.angle_gamma   90.00
#
_symmetry.space_group_name_H-M   'P 1'
#
loop_
_entity.id
_entity.type
_entity.pdbx_description
1 polymer ?
#
loop_
_entity_poly.entity_id
_entity_poly.type
_entity_poly.pdbx_seq_one_letter_code
_entity_poly.pdbx_strand_id
1 'polypeptide(L)'
;ASRCRALTPAEAADVVAGLGPDPLSDDDPAPFYDLARRTRRPIGVVLMDQAAVSGIGNIFRAEALFRAGIDPWRPAREVSAPDLAFLWADNAALMREGVRLGRIVTTRPEHRPGIPAESAWPEHANYVYQRQGLACLVCGRETIVVEEMAARKLYRCLTCQS
;
A
#
# COMPACT_ATOMS: atom_id res chain seq x y z
N ALA A 1 0.56 21.48 -6.05
CA ALA A 1 -0.42 21.60 -7.14
C ALA A 1 -0.07 20.57 -8.21
N SER A 2 -1.01 19.69 -8.55
CA SER A 2 -0.85 18.74 -9.65
C SER A 2 -0.75 19.54 -10.96
N ARG A 3 0.38 19.43 -11.66
CA ARG A 3 0.51 20.00 -13.00
C ARG A 3 -0.11 19.01 -13.99
N CYS A 4 -1.22 19.39 -14.59
CA CYS A 4 -1.79 18.68 -15.72
C CYS A 4 -1.30 19.38 -17.00
N ARG A 5 -0.51 18.69 -17.81
CA ARG A 5 -0.07 19.16 -19.14
C ARG A 5 -0.04 17.99 -20.12
N ALA A 6 -0.27 18.26 -21.37
CA ALA A 6 -0.01 17.29 -22.42
C ALA A 6 1.51 17.07 -22.57
N LEU A 7 1.90 15.82 -22.76
CA LEU A 7 3.28 15.41 -23.00
C LEU A 7 3.44 14.95 -24.45
N THR A 8 4.60 15.21 -25.03
CA THR A 8 5.00 14.53 -26.26
C THR A 8 5.30 13.04 -25.97
N PRO A 9 5.31 12.18 -26.99
CA PRO A 9 5.68 10.77 -26.81
C PRO A 9 7.06 10.57 -26.14
N ALA A 10 8.04 11.42 -26.49
CA ALA A 10 9.37 11.37 -25.88
C ALA A 10 9.34 11.74 -24.38
N GLU A 11 8.67 12.86 -24.02
CA GLU A 11 8.52 13.26 -22.62
C GLU A 11 7.75 12.21 -21.81
N ALA A 12 6.76 11.54 -22.40
CA ALA A 12 6.02 10.45 -21.76
C ALA A 12 6.95 9.25 -21.50
N ALA A 13 7.79 8.89 -22.47
CA ALA A 13 8.79 7.82 -22.31
C ALA A 13 9.80 8.14 -21.19
N ASP A 14 10.27 9.39 -21.08
CA ASP A 14 11.18 9.83 -20.01
C ASP A 14 10.51 9.71 -18.63
N VAL A 15 9.22 10.08 -18.52
CA VAL A 15 8.47 9.92 -17.27
C VAL A 15 8.34 8.45 -16.89
N VAL A 16 8.02 7.59 -17.85
CA VAL A 16 7.88 6.14 -17.60
C VAL A 16 9.22 5.53 -17.21
N ALA A 17 10.32 5.93 -17.87
CA ALA A 17 11.67 5.45 -17.55
C ALA A 17 12.13 5.84 -16.12
N GLY A 18 11.55 6.86 -15.52
CA GLY A 18 11.79 7.24 -14.12
C GLY A 18 10.99 6.50 -13.08
N LEU A 19 10.08 5.60 -13.49
CA LEU A 19 9.28 4.80 -12.57
C LEU A 19 10.06 3.57 -12.08
N GLY A 20 9.79 3.17 -10.84
CA GLY A 20 10.25 1.91 -10.29
C GLY A 20 9.47 0.72 -10.83
N PRO A 21 9.86 -0.51 -10.44
CA PRO A 21 9.18 -1.72 -10.89
C PRO A 21 7.69 -1.72 -10.51
N ASP A 22 6.85 -2.27 -11.39
CA ASP A 22 5.40 -2.32 -11.23
C ASP A 22 4.96 -3.73 -10.76
N PRO A 23 4.31 -3.86 -9.59
CA PRO A 23 3.81 -5.13 -9.11
C PRO A 23 2.74 -5.78 -9.99
N LEU A 24 2.08 -5.01 -10.88
CA LEU A 24 1.12 -5.56 -11.86
C LEU A 24 1.78 -6.17 -13.09
N SER A 25 3.00 -5.75 -13.39
CA SER A 25 3.82 -6.31 -14.45
C SER A 25 4.64 -7.50 -13.93
N ASP A 26 5.32 -8.21 -14.81
CA ASP A 26 6.28 -9.26 -14.44
C ASP A 26 7.67 -8.64 -14.17
N ASP A 27 7.70 -7.42 -13.63
CA ASP A 27 8.94 -6.71 -13.32
C ASP A 27 9.70 -7.36 -12.18
N ASP A 28 11.03 -7.32 -12.28
CA ASP A 28 11.90 -7.79 -11.20
C ASP A 28 11.76 -6.86 -9.98
N PRO A 29 11.39 -7.36 -8.79
CA PRO A 29 11.30 -6.56 -7.58
C PRO A 29 12.65 -6.16 -6.98
N ALA A 30 13.75 -6.69 -7.47
CA ALA A 30 15.09 -6.46 -6.89
C ALA A 30 15.44 -4.98 -6.70
N PRO A 31 15.15 -4.05 -7.64
CA PRO A 31 15.42 -2.63 -7.44
C PRO A 31 14.69 -2.03 -6.23
N PHE A 32 13.44 -2.44 -5.99
CA PHE A 32 12.68 -2.02 -4.81
C PHE A 32 13.32 -2.57 -3.51
N TYR A 33 13.69 -3.84 -3.49
CA TYR A 33 14.33 -4.44 -2.31
C TYR A 33 15.68 -3.79 -2.00
N ASP A 34 16.48 -3.52 -3.02
CA ASP A 34 17.79 -2.90 -2.85
C ASP A 34 17.69 -1.46 -2.35
N LEU A 35 16.72 -0.69 -2.83
CA LEU A 35 16.45 0.65 -2.34
C LEU A 35 15.97 0.58 -0.88
N ALA A 36 15.03 -0.28 -0.55
CA ALA A 36 14.50 -0.43 0.81
C ALA A 36 15.62 -0.73 1.81
N ARG A 37 16.52 -1.67 1.50
CA ARG A 37 17.63 -2.07 2.37
C ARG A 37 18.66 -0.96 2.64
N ARG A 38 18.76 0.05 1.76
CA ARG A 38 19.77 1.13 1.86
C ARG A 38 19.22 2.40 2.49
N THR A 39 17.90 2.56 2.58
CA THR A 39 17.31 3.82 3.03
C THR A 39 16.84 3.79 4.48
N ARG A 40 17.00 4.93 5.17
CA ARG A 40 16.41 5.17 6.50
C ARG A 40 15.00 5.76 6.44
N ARG A 41 14.50 6.04 5.24
CA ARG A 41 13.14 6.56 5.07
C ARG A 41 12.15 5.54 5.63
N PRO A 42 11.03 5.98 6.26
CA PRO A 42 9.96 5.09 6.67
C PRO A 42 9.47 4.22 5.51
N ILE A 43 9.17 2.95 5.77
CA ILE A 43 8.67 2.04 4.71
C ILE A 43 7.39 2.57 4.08
N GLY A 44 6.51 3.22 4.86
CA GLY A 44 5.30 3.84 4.33
C GLY A 44 5.57 5.01 3.36
N VAL A 45 6.71 5.68 3.47
CA VAL A 45 7.15 6.72 2.53
C VAL A 45 7.74 6.08 1.27
N VAL A 46 8.52 5.03 1.42
CA VAL A 46 9.13 4.29 0.30
C VAL A 46 8.07 3.70 -0.61
N LEU A 47 7.02 3.09 -0.06
CA LEU A 47 5.91 2.54 -0.84
C LEU A 47 5.11 3.59 -1.64
N MET A 48 5.16 4.87 -1.25
CA MET A 48 4.51 5.96 -1.99
C MET A 48 5.40 6.59 -3.06
N ASP A 49 6.68 6.26 -3.07
CA ASP A 49 7.65 6.78 -4.02
C ASP A 49 7.59 5.99 -5.33
N GLN A 50 7.01 6.60 -6.35
CA GLN A 50 6.81 5.93 -7.64
C GLN A 50 8.13 5.59 -8.37
N ALA A 51 9.26 6.19 -7.97
CA ALA A 51 10.58 5.79 -8.43
C ALA A 51 11.14 4.56 -7.70
N ALA A 52 10.60 4.25 -6.51
CA ALA A 52 10.96 3.04 -5.76
C ALA A 52 10.11 1.84 -6.18
N VAL A 53 8.81 2.05 -6.29
CA VAL A 53 7.81 1.07 -6.74
C VAL A 53 6.64 1.81 -7.35
N SER A 54 6.27 1.49 -8.58
CA SER A 54 5.17 2.17 -9.26
C SER A 54 3.81 1.54 -8.94
N GLY A 55 2.75 2.33 -9.12
CA GLY A 55 1.37 1.87 -8.98
C GLY A 55 0.82 1.82 -7.54
N ILE A 56 1.66 1.80 -6.52
CA ILE A 56 1.20 1.79 -5.13
C ILE A 56 0.76 3.20 -4.73
N GLY A 57 -0.54 3.33 -4.40
CA GLY A 57 -1.12 4.55 -3.87
C GLY A 57 -1.42 4.47 -2.38
N ASN A 58 -2.08 5.51 -1.87
CA ASN A 58 -2.34 5.66 -0.44
C ASN A 58 -3.15 4.52 0.18
N ILE A 59 -4.08 3.94 -0.59
CA ILE A 59 -4.89 2.79 -0.14
C ILE A 59 -4.00 1.56 0.02
N PHE A 60 -3.31 1.17 -1.05
CA PHE A 60 -2.45 -0.01 -1.03
C PHE A 60 -1.32 0.10 -0.01
N ARG A 61 -0.71 1.30 0.16
CA ARG A 61 0.28 1.54 1.22
C ARG A 61 -0.28 1.20 2.61
N ALA A 62 -1.43 1.77 2.96
CA ALA A 62 -2.02 1.57 4.29
C ALA A 62 -2.42 0.11 4.51
N GLU A 63 -3.08 -0.48 3.53
CA GLU A 63 -3.64 -1.82 3.62
C GLU A 63 -2.57 -2.92 3.61
N ALA A 64 -1.57 -2.83 2.73
CA ALA A 64 -0.50 -3.82 2.67
C ALA A 64 0.36 -3.80 3.94
N LEU A 65 0.69 -2.62 4.48
CA LEU A 65 1.42 -2.51 5.75
C LEU A 65 0.61 -3.07 6.92
N PHE A 66 -0.71 -2.84 6.95
CA PHE A 66 -1.58 -3.46 7.96
C PHE A 66 -1.57 -4.99 7.84
N ARG A 67 -1.74 -5.52 6.63
CA ARG A 67 -1.77 -6.97 6.36
C ARG A 67 -0.45 -7.66 6.67
N ALA A 68 0.66 -6.92 6.53
CA ALA A 68 2.00 -7.37 6.92
C ALA A 68 2.29 -7.20 8.42
N GLY A 69 1.45 -6.49 9.19
CA GLY A 69 1.71 -6.18 10.60
C GLY A 69 2.87 -5.21 10.81
N ILE A 70 3.21 -4.40 9.82
CA ILE A 70 4.39 -3.54 9.84
C ILE A 70 4.00 -2.11 10.20
N ASP A 71 4.70 -1.51 11.20
CA ASP A 71 4.60 -0.09 11.47
C ASP A 71 5.04 0.72 10.23
N PRO A 72 4.17 1.57 9.67
CA PRO A 72 4.52 2.43 8.53
C PRO A 72 5.72 3.33 8.77
N TRP A 73 6.01 3.69 10.02
CA TRP A 73 7.14 4.53 10.41
C TRP A 73 8.46 3.78 10.53
N ARG A 74 8.45 2.45 10.54
CA ARG A 74 9.67 1.65 10.58
C ARG A 74 10.61 2.04 9.43
N PRO A 75 11.92 2.29 9.71
CA PRO A 75 12.90 2.51 8.66
C PRO A 75 12.91 1.33 7.67
N ALA A 76 12.83 1.61 6.37
CA ALA A 76 12.71 0.54 5.36
C ALA A 76 13.87 -0.46 5.41
N ARG A 77 15.10 -0.03 5.76
CA ARG A 77 16.26 -0.91 5.95
C ARG A 77 16.12 -1.91 7.11
N GLU A 78 15.18 -1.68 8.03
CA GLU A 78 14.91 -2.53 9.20
C GLU A 78 13.75 -3.51 8.93
N VAL A 79 13.12 -3.41 7.76
CA VAL A 79 12.13 -4.40 7.30
C VAL A 79 12.86 -5.62 6.79
N SER A 80 12.47 -6.80 7.28
CA SER A 80 13.13 -8.05 6.90
C SER A 80 12.93 -8.37 5.42
N ALA A 81 13.84 -9.17 4.85
CA ALA A 81 13.72 -9.60 3.46
C ALA A 81 12.43 -10.40 3.18
N PRO A 82 11.98 -11.31 4.06
CA PRO A 82 10.69 -11.97 3.91
C PRO A 82 9.51 -10.97 3.93
N ASP A 83 9.55 -9.95 4.78
CA ASP A 83 8.49 -8.94 4.86
C ASP A 83 8.45 -8.06 3.60
N LEU A 84 9.60 -7.68 3.06
CA LEU A 84 9.66 -6.96 1.78
C LEU A 84 9.08 -7.80 0.63
N ALA A 85 9.41 -9.10 0.61
CA ALA A 85 8.86 -10.02 -0.38
C ALA A 85 7.34 -10.19 -0.22
N PHE A 86 6.86 -10.26 1.03
CA PHE A 86 5.43 -10.29 1.32
C PHE A 86 4.74 -9.00 0.84
N LEU A 87 5.29 -7.83 1.17
CA LEU A 87 4.75 -6.54 0.73
C LEU A 87 4.61 -6.45 -0.79
N TRP A 88 5.63 -6.92 -1.52
CA TRP A 88 5.57 -6.97 -2.98
C TRP A 88 4.46 -7.89 -3.48
N ALA A 89 4.46 -9.15 -3.03
CA ALA A 89 3.51 -10.16 -3.50
C ALA A 89 2.06 -9.82 -3.11
N ASP A 90 1.84 -9.31 -1.90
CA ASP A 90 0.51 -8.94 -1.41
C ASP A 90 -0.04 -7.72 -2.17
N ASN A 91 0.79 -6.69 -2.41
CA ASN A 91 0.38 -5.56 -3.27
C ASN A 91 0.03 -6.03 -4.68
N ALA A 92 0.84 -6.87 -5.29
CA ALA A 92 0.57 -7.41 -6.63
C ALA A 92 -0.77 -8.16 -6.67
N ALA A 93 -1.06 -8.98 -5.66
CA ALA A 93 -2.33 -9.71 -5.56
C ALA A 93 -3.52 -8.77 -5.37
N LEU A 94 -3.41 -7.80 -4.45
CA LEU A 94 -4.47 -6.82 -4.18
C LEU A 94 -4.74 -5.92 -5.40
N MET A 95 -3.70 -5.51 -6.11
CA MET A 95 -3.84 -4.67 -7.30
C MET A 95 -4.51 -5.43 -8.44
N ARG A 96 -4.12 -6.70 -8.69
CA ARG A 96 -4.78 -7.56 -9.69
C ARG A 96 -6.25 -7.78 -9.37
N GLU A 97 -6.56 -8.04 -8.11
CA GLU A 97 -7.94 -8.20 -7.66
C GLU A 97 -8.72 -6.88 -7.81
N GLY A 98 -8.10 -5.75 -7.52
CA GLY A 98 -8.68 -4.42 -7.75
C GLY A 98 -9.02 -4.16 -9.21
N VAL A 99 -8.16 -4.56 -10.15
CA VAL A 99 -8.43 -4.51 -11.59
C VAL A 99 -9.61 -5.41 -11.96
N ARG A 100 -9.63 -6.65 -11.45
CA ARG A 100 -10.71 -7.61 -11.71
C ARG A 100 -12.07 -7.12 -11.22
N LEU A 101 -12.10 -6.53 -10.03
CA LEU A 101 -13.34 -6.05 -9.39
C LEU A 101 -13.76 -4.66 -9.84
N GLY A 102 -12.87 -3.88 -10.46
CA GLY A 102 -13.08 -2.45 -10.71
C GLY A 102 -13.12 -1.61 -9.43
N ARG A 103 -12.63 -2.15 -8.30
CA ARG A 103 -12.60 -1.51 -6.99
C ARG A 103 -11.57 -2.17 -6.08
N ILE A 104 -11.10 -1.43 -5.07
CA ILE A 104 -10.11 -1.94 -4.11
C ILE A 104 -10.82 -2.56 -2.92
N VAL A 105 -10.60 -3.86 -2.71
CA VAL A 105 -11.06 -4.63 -1.54
C VAL A 105 -9.87 -5.40 -0.99
N THR A 106 -9.48 -5.09 0.23
CA THR A 106 -8.26 -5.63 0.85
C THR A 106 -8.55 -6.60 2.00
N THR A 107 -9.78 -6.54 2.54
CA THR A 107 -10.21 -7.44 3.61
C THR A 107 -10.39 -8.87 3.09
N ARG A 108 -10.01 -9.83 3.93
CA ARG A 108 -10.27 -11.24 3.69
C ARG A 108 -11.73 -11.57 3.96
N PRO A 109 -12.30 -12.63 3.34
CA PRO A 109 -13.69 -13.03 3.55
C PRO A 109 -14.07 -13.23 5.02
N GLU A 110 -13.17 -13.82 5.82
CA GLU A 110 -13.37 -14.05 7.26
C GLU A 110 -13.53 -12.75 8.06
N HIS A 111 -13.00 -11.62 7.58
CA HIS A 111 -13.11 -10.32 8.24
C HIS A 111 -14.24 -9.42 7.67
N ARG A 112 -15.03 -9.96 6.75
CA ARG A 112 -16.26 -9.35 6.21
C ARG A 112 -17.35 -10.42 6.01
N PRO A 113 -17.73 -11.15 7.05
CA PRO A 113 -18.64 -12.29 6.94
C PRO A 113 -19.97 -11.87 6.30
N GLY A 114 -20.42 -12.63 5.30
CA GLY A 114 -21.66 -12.37 4.59
C GLY A 114 -21.64 -11.21 3.59
N ILE A 115 -20.50 -10.54 3.42
CA ILE A 115 -20.36 -9.40 2.47
C ILE A 115 -19.44 -9.81 1.32
N PRO A 116 -19.98 -10.01 0.10
CA PRO A 116 -19.17 -10.27 -1.09
C PRO A 116 -18.24 -9.09 -1.42
N ALA A 117 -17.09 -9.39 -2.04
CA ALA A 117 -16.13 -8.34 -2.41
C ALA A 117 -16.74 -7.30 -3.35
N GLU A 118 -17.59 -7.74 -4.26
CA GLU A 118 -18.28 -6.91 -5.25
C GLU A 118 -19.18 -5.84 -4.62
N SER A 119 -19.68 -6.08 -3.42
CA SER A 119 -20.59 -5.17 -2.69
C SER A 119 -19.99 -4.57 -1.43
N ALA A 120 -18.70 -4.85 -1.14
CA ALA A 120 -18.05 -4.31 0.06
C ALA A 120 -17.86 -2.77 -0.06
N TRP A 121 -18.33 -2.03 0.94
CA TRP A 121 -18.12 -0.59 1.11
C TRP A 121 -16.85 -0.32 1.92
N PRO A 122 -16.34 0.91 1.98
CA PRO A 122 -15.07 1.22 2.65
C PRO A 122 -14.91 0.62 4.05
N GLU A 123 -15.96 0.64 4.87
CA GLU A 123 -15.95 0.08 6.23
C GLU A 123 -15.75 -1.44 6.28
N HIS A 124 -16.00 -2.13 5.17
CA HIS A 124 -15.81 -3.58 5.03
C HIS A 124 -14.78 -3.94 3.95
N ALA A 125 -14.56 -3.03 2.99
CA ALA A 125 -13.60 -3.24 1.92
C ALA A 125 -12.15 -3.14 2.40
N ASN A 126 -11.88 -2.29 3.41
CA ASN A 126 -10.55 -1.97 3.89
C ASN A 126 -10.38 -2.34 5.37
N TYR A 127 -9.14 -2.62 5.78
CA TYR A 127 -8.79 -2.83 7.18
C TYR A 127 -8.61 -1.51 7.94
N VAL A 128 -7.93 -0.56 7.35
CA VAL A 128 -7.55 0.70 7.99
C VAL A 128 -7.91 1.94 7.17
N TYR A 129 -7.84 1.89 5.85
CA TYR A 129 -8.04 3.06 5.01
C TYR A 129 -9.47 3.62 5.15
N GLN A 130 -9.57 4.91 5.52
CA GLN A 130 -10.84 5.62 5.81
C GLN A 130 -11.69 5.00 6.91
N ARG A 131 -11.09 4.22 7.81
CA ARG A 131 -11.78 3.61 8.95
C ARG A 131 -11.39 4.23 10.29
N GLN A 132 -10.86 5.46 10.30
CA GLN A 132 -10.50 6.17 11.53
C GLN A 132 -11.68 6.21 12.51
N GLY A 133 -11.41 5.91 13.78
CA GLY A 133 -12.41 5.87 14.85
C GLY A 133 -13.24 4.57 14.89
N LEU A 134 -13.13 3.69 13.89
CA LEU A 134 -13.77 2.37 13.92
C LEU A 134 -12.83 1.35 14.56
N ALA A 135 -13.41 0.32 15.20
CA ALA A 135 -12.65 -0.79 15.77
C ALA A 135 -11.87 -1.53 14.68
N CYS A 136 -10.65 -1.97 15.01
CA CYS A 136 -9.85 -2.83 14.14
C CYS A 136 -10.56 -4.16 13.90
N LEU A 137 -10.70 -4.59 12.65
CA LEU A 137 -11.39 -5.83 12.28
C LEU A 137 -10.65 -7.10 12.74
N VAL A 138 -9.35 -6.98 13.07
CA VAL A 138 -8.52 -8.12 13.46
C VAL A 138 -8.38 -8.22 14.98
N CYS A 139 -7.88 -7.17 15.66
CA CYS A 139 -7.68 -7.24 17.10
C CYS A 139 -8.91 -6.82 17.93
N GLY A 140 -9.83 -6.06 17.34
CA GLY A 140 -11.03 -5.56 18.04
C GLY A 140 -10.76 -4.62 19.23
N ARG A 141 -9.48 -4.37 19.56
CA ARG A 141 -9.07 -3.66 20.79
C ARG A 141 -8.86 -2.17 20.56
N GLU A 142 -8.29 -1.82 19.43
CA GLU A 142 -7.93 -0.46 19.08
C GLU A 142 -8.85 0.10 18.02
N THR A 143 -9.09 1.39 18.06
CA THR A 143 -9.65 2.13 16.96
C THR A 143 -8.55 2.46 15.95
N ILE A 144 -8.93 2.50 14.67
CA ILE A 144 -8.01 2.93 13.63
C ILE A 144 -7.69 4.41 13.82
N VAL A 145 -6.40 4.71 13.91
CA VAL A 145 -5.91 6.09 14.01
C VAL A 145 -5.56 6.65 12.64
N VAL A 146 -5.58 7.99 12.54
CA VAL A 146 -5.14 8.71 11.35
C VAL A 146 -4.02 9.66 11.72
N GLU A 147 -2.94 9.64 10.95
CA GLU A 147 -1.77 10.49 11.07
C GLU A 147 -1.46 11.15 9.73
N GLU A 148 -0.46 12.01 9.67
CA GLU A 148 0.06 12.54 8.40
C GLU A 148 1.44 11.95 8.12
N MET A 149 1.63 11.45 6.89
CA MET A 149 2.91 10.96 6.40
C MET A 149 3.09 11.38 4.94
N ALA A 150 4.15 12.12 4.64
CA ALA A 150 4.47 12.62 3.30
C ALA A 150 3.29 13.37 2.65
N ALA A 151 2.69 14.31 3.39
CA ALA A 151 1.55 15.14 3.00
C ALA A 151 0.30 14.32 2.60
N ARG A 152 0.16 13.11 3.11
CA ARG A 152 -1.00 12.23 2.91
C ARG A 152 -1.48 11.67 4.24
N LYS A 153 -2.79 11.45 4.37
CA LYS A 153 -3.34 10.72 5.52
C LYS A 153 -2.84 9.30 5.52
N LEU A 154 -2.32 8.87 6.66
CA LEU A 154 -1.93 7.50 6.96
C LEU A 154 -2.91 6.93 7.97
N TYR A 155 -3.43 5.75 7.71
CA TYR A 155 -4.35 5.03 8.59
C TYR A 155 -3.65 3.78 9.09
N ARG A 156 -3.74 3.51 10.40
CA ARG A 156 -3.15 2.30 11.00
C ARG A 156 -3.83 1.85 12.29
N CYS A 157 -3.60 0.62 12.66
CA CYS A 157 -3.91 0.07 13.99
C CYS A 157 -2.63 -0.03 14.82
N LEU A 158 -2.58 0.65 15.97
CA LEU A 158 -1.38 0.71 16.82
C LEU A 158 -1.03 -0.66 17.43
N THR A 159 -2.03 -1.53 17.61
CA THR A 159 -1.81 -2.89 18.14
C THR A 159 -1.31 -3.86 17.07
N CYS A 160 -1.89 -3.82 15.86
CA CYS A 160 -1.56 -4.79 14.82
C CYS A 160 -0.29 -4.45 14.03
N GLN A 161 0.16 -3.20 14.11
CA GLN A 161 1.31 -2.70 13.35
C GLN A 161 2.37 -2.16 14.32
N SER A 162 3.28 -3.00 14.71
CA SER A 162 4.35 -2.70 15.67
C SER A 162 5.75 -2.82 15.05
#